data_acfc819122bf6bbe4eb30a99def6853b
#
_entry.id   acfc819122bf6bbe4eb30a99def6853b
#
_cell.length_a   1.000
_cell.length_b   1.000
_cell.length_c   1.000
_cell.angle_alpha   90.00
_cell.angle_beta   90.00
_cell.angle_gamma   90.00
#
_symmetry.space_group_name_H-M   'P 1'
#
loop_
_entity.id
_entity.type
_entity.pdbx_description
1 polymer ?
#
loop_
_entity_poly.entity_id
_entity_poly.type
_entity_poly.pdbx_seq_one_letter_code
_entity_poly.pdbx_strand_id
1 'polypeptide(L)'
;ELVLYVNKITPIDSKTQKSIVALELVSKESILNQKIRITKRMDGKISDHVKTILTSQDYLKTEKKVEVEDTINNFNFFGNNKKSFYTINWLSKKAVSAKSQKLGESAGYIFYETSEGFFFKSIDSLLDEKTNPPKLKLLYNETPDVRGQNIPPGYDQKILRFQKMNNVNVQEKLKMG
;
A
#
# COMPACT_ATOMS: atom_id res chain seq x y z
N GLU A 1 -9.30 7.79 -15.33
CA GLU A 1 -10.44 8.11 -14.46
C GLU A 1 -10.44 7.14 -13.27
N LEU A 2 -10.53 7.68 -12.03
CA LEU A 2 -10.56 6.88 -10.81
C LEU A 2 -12.01 6.80 -10.30
N VAL A 3 -12.60 5.60 -10.32
CA VAL A 3 -13.94 5.36 -9.80
C VAL A 3 -13.85 4.81 -8.38
N LEU A 4 -14.45 5.52 -7.42
CA LEU A 4 -14.52 5.13 -6.03
C LEU A 4 -15.98 4.98 -5.59
N TYR A 5 -16.22 4.15 -4.59
CA TYR A 5 -17.53 3.85 -4.04
C TYR A 5 -17.62 4.39 -2.61
N VAL A 6 -18.77 4.92 -2.25
CA VAL A 6 -19.03 5.39 -0.90
C VAL A 6 -19.16 4.20 0.05
N ASN A 7 -18.27 4.12 1.03
CA ASN A 7 -18.28 3.09 2.07
C ASN A 7 -19.01 3.58 3.33
N LYS A 8 -18.77 4.83 3.72
CA LYS A 8 -19.33 5.39 4.93
C LYS A 8 -19.63 6.88 4.74
N ILE A 9 -20.75 7.32 5.32
CA ILE A 9 -21.16 8.71 5.35
C ILE A 9 -21.23 9.11 6.82
N THR A 10 -20.45 10.12 7.20
CA THR A 10 -20.43 10.63 8.59
C THR A 10 -20.81 12.10 8.59
N PRO A 11 -21.96 12.49 9.16
CA PRO A 11 -22.28 13.90 9.33
C PRO A 11 -21.31 14.54 10.34
N ILE A 12 -20.70 15.65 9.96
CA ILE A 12 -19.77 16.41 10.81
C ILE A 12 -20.50 17.56 11.49
N ASP A 13 -21.29 18.32 10.73
CA ASP A 13 -22.05 19.46 11.23
C ASP A 13 -23.36 19.58 10.44
N SER A 14 -24.45 19.90 11.14
CA SER A 14 -25.74 20.11 10.51
C SER A 14 -26.37 21.36 11.08
N LYS A 15 -26.32 22.45 10.32
CA LYS A 15 -26.97 23.73 10.62
C LYS A 15 -28.13 23.93 9.65
N THR A 16 -29.05 24.81 10.02
CA THR A 16 -30.30 25.08 9.27
C THR A 16 -30.07 25.42 7.78
N GLN A 17 -28.89 25.92 7.41
CA GLN A 17 -28.59 26.32 6.02
C GLN A 17 -27.36 25.61 5.40
N LYS A 18 -26.57 24.88 6.18
CA LYS A 18 -25.37 24.17 5.70
C LYS A 18 -25.17 22.88 6.49
N SER A 19 -24.90 21.80 5.77
CA SER A 19 -24.45 20.54 6.37
C SER A 19 -23.08 20.16 5.78
N ILE A 20 -22.19 19.70 6.65
CA ILE A 20 -20.89 19.16 6.27
C ILE A 20 -20.92 17.67 6.53
N VAL A 21 -20.56 16.90 5.50
CA VAL A 21 -20.56 15.44 5.52
C VAL A 21 -19.19 14.94 5.11
N ALA A 22 -18.62 14.02 5.88
CA ALA A 22 -17.44 13.30 5.47
C ALA A 22 -17.84 12.00 4.76
N LEU A 23 -17.28 11.78 3.57
CA LEU A 23 -17.44 10.56 2.80
C LEU A 23 -16.15 9.74 2.87
N GLU A 24 -16.28 8.49 3.31
CA GLU A 24 -15.21 7.50 3.19
C GLU A 24 -15.41 6.74 1.89
N LEU A 25 -14.43 6.84 1.01
CA LEU A 25 -14.46 6.25 -0.32
C LEU A 25 -13.52 5.05 -0.40
N VAL A 26 -13.95 4.00 -1.08
CA VAL A 26 -13.17 2.77 -1.26
C VAL A 26 -13.21 2.28 -2.70
N SER A 27 -12.23 1.46 -3.07
CA SER A 27 -12.20 0.83 -4.39
C SER A 27 -13.22 -0.32 -4.50
N LYS A 28 -13.58 -0.68 -5.73
CA LYS A 28 -14.44 -1.83 -6.04
C LYS A 28 -13.88 -3.11 -5.42
N GLU A 29 -12.58 -3.30 -5.52
CA GLU A 29 -11.87 -4.47 -5.00
C GLU A 29 -11.93 -4.54 -3.46
N SER A 30 -11.93 -3.42 -2.78
CA SER A 30 -12.13 -3.37 -1.32
C SER A 30 -13.52 -3.89 -0.92
N ILE A 31 -14.55 -3.56 -1.69
CA ILE A 31 -15.91 -4.09 -1.47
C ILE A 31 -15.96 -5.59 -1.76
N LEU A 32 -15.38 -6.03 -2.89
CA LEU A 32 -15.33 -7.45 -3.27
C LEU A 32 -14.57 -8.28 -2.22
N ASN A 33 -13.50 -7.74 -1.66
CA ASN A 33 -12.72 -8.38 -0.60
C ASN A 33 -13.56 -8.70 0.65
N GLN A 34 -14.65 -7.95 0.92
CA GLN A 34 -15.55 -8.27 2.04
C GLN A 34 -16.38 -9.54 1.77
N LYS A 35 -16.69 -9.84 0.52
CA LYS A 35 -17.54 -10.97 0.11
C LYS A 35 -16.73 -12.21 -0.24
N ILE A 36 -15.60 -12.06 -0.90
CA ILE A 36 -14.80 -13.15 -1.47
C ILE A 36 -13.91 -13.76 -0.38
N ARG A 37 -13.81 -15.10 -0.42
CA ARG A 37 -12.98 -15.90 0.48
C ARG A 37 -12.12 -16.87 -0.31
N ILE A 38 -10.89 -17.05 0.14
CA ILE A 38 -9.97 -18.04 -0.43
C ILE A 38 -10.19 -19.36 0.29
N THR A 39 -10.69 -20.35 -0.44
CA THR A 39 -11.01 -21.69 0.09
C THR A 39 -10.21 -22.78 -0.58
N LYS A 40 -9.70 -22.53 -1.80
CA LYS A 40 -8.94 -23.49 -2.59
C LYS A 40 -7.51 -23.63 -2.08
N ARG A 41 -6.89 -24.77 -2.38
CA ARG A 41 -5.45 -24.95 -2.24
C ARG A 41 -4.73 -24.13 -3.31
N MET A 42 -3.63 -23.52 -2.92
CA MET A 42 -2.75 -22.77 -3.79
C MET A 42 -1.33 -23.35 -3.69
N ASP A 43 -0.76 -23.74 -4.83
CA ASP A 43 0.56 -24.33 -4.95
C ASP A 43 1.45 -23.48 -5.87
N GLY A 44 2.70 -23.24 -5.48
CA GLY A 44 3.67 -22.47 -6.27
C GLY A 44 4.30 -21.29 -5.55
N LYS A 45 4.75 -20.32 -6.31
CA LYS A 45 5.41 -19.12 -5.78
C LYS A 45 4.41 -18.12 -5.18
N ILE A 46 4.86 -17.39 -4.17
CA ILE A 46 4.03 -16.35 -3.52
C ILE A 46 3.61 -15.27 -4.53
N SER A 47 4.52 -14.83 -5.41
CA SER A 47 4.19 -13.86 -6.46
C SER A 47 3.04 -14.32 -7.36
N ASP A 48 3.00 -15.62 -7.71
CA ASP A 48 1.95 -16.17 -8.56
C ASP A 48 0.62 -16.25 -7.82
N HIS A 49 0.65 -16.58 -6.52
CA HIS A 49 -0.56 -16.56 -5.68
C HIS A 49 -1.15 -15.14 -5.61
N VAL A 50 -0.32 -14.14 -5.38
CA VAL A 50 -0.77 -12.73 -5.32
C VAL A 50 -1.37 -12.29 -6.65
N LYS A 51 -0.72 -12.60 -7.79
CA LYS A 51 -1.27 -12.34 -9.14
C LYS A 51 -2.63 -13.01 -9.31
N THR A 52 -2.73 -14.30 -8.99
CA THR A 52 -3.97 -15.07 -9.11
C THR A 52 -5.09 -14.48 -8.26
N ILE A 53 -4.82 -14.11 -7.01
CA ILE A 53 -5.83 -13.53 -6.10
C ILE A 53 -6.33 -12.18 -6.62
N LEU A 54 -5.47 -11.38 -7.26
CA LEU A 54 -5.86 -10.08 -7.78
C LEU A 54 -6.61 -10.16 -9.12
N THR A 55 -6.19 -11.04 -10.03
CA THR A 55 -6.66 -11.04 -11.43
C THR A 55 -7.70 -12.10 -11.77
N SER A 56 -7.72 -13.23 -11.03
CA SER A 56 -8.65 -14.33 -11.36
C SER A 56 -10.11 -13.95 -11.17
N GLN A 57 -10.96 -14.51 -12.06
CA GLN A 57 -12.43 -14.41 -12.00
C GLN A 57 -13.02 -14.95 -10.69
N ASP A 58 -12.39 -15.97 -10.11
CA ASP A 58 -12.80 -16.58 -8.84
C ASP A 58 -12.58 -15.67 -7.63
N TYR A 59 -11.75 -14.63 -7.79
CA TYR A 59 -11.33 -13.75 -6.71
C TYR A 59 -11.62 -12.27 -7.04
N LEU A 60 -10.67 -11.38 -6.80
CA LEU A 60 -10.92 -9.93 -6.89
C LEU A 60 -11.16 -9.41 -8.31
N LYS A 61 -10.71 -10.13 -9.33
CA LYS A 61 -10.93 -9.79 -10.75
C LYS A 61 -10.69 -8.32 -11.04
N THR A 62 -9.54 -7.80 -10.57
CA THR A 62 -9.22 -6.40 -10.82
C THR A 62 -8.92 -6.15 -12.30
N GLU A 63 -9.41 -5.03 -12.81
CA GLU A 63 -9.07 -4.51 -14.13
C GLU A 63 -7.94 -3.47 -14.06
N LYS A 64 -7.52 -3.09 -12.84
CA LYS A 64 -6.43 -2.17 -12.61
C LYS A 64 -5.08 -2.81 -12.92
N LYS A 65 -4.08 -1.97 -13.14
CA LYS A 65 -2.70 -2.42 -13.27
C LYS A 65 -2.30 -3.23 -12.02
N VAL A 66 -1.68 -4.39 -12.24
CA VAL A 66 -1.15 -5.25 -11.18
C VAL A 66 0.34 -5.41 -11.40
N GLU A 67 1.13 -4.92 -10.46
CA GLU A 67 2.58 -5.01 -10.49
C GLU A 67 3.08 -5.80 -9.29
N VAL A 68 3.50 -7.03 -9.54
CA VAL A 68 3.97 -7.97 -8.53
C VAL A 68 5.43 -8.30 -8.78
N GLU A 69 6.28 -8.00 -7.82
CA GLU A 69 7.69 -8.38 -7.84
C GLU A 69 7.83 -9.89 -7.58
N ASP A 70 8.68 -10.56 -8.36
CA ASP A 70 8.86 -11.99 -8.28
C ASP A 70 9.50 -12.43 -6.96
N THR A 71 8.97 -13.53 -6.41
CA THR A 71 9.49 -14.19 -5.21
C THR A 71 10.23 -15.47 -5.57
N ILE A 72 11.26 -15.81 -4.79
CA ILE A 72 12.04 -17.03 -5.01
C ILE A 72 11.39 -18.25 -4.39
N ASN A 73 10.72 -18.08 -3.26
CA ASN A 73 10.21 -19.19 -2.46
C ASN A 73 8.84 -19.69 -2.93
N ASN A 74 8.71 -21.02 -2.99
CA ASN A 74 7.42 -21.67 -3.12
C ASN A 74 6.75 -21.75 -1.75
N PHE A 75 5.44 -21.54 -1.73
CA PHE A 75 4.66 -21.62 -0.51
C PHE A 75 3.28 -22.18 -0.79
N ASN A 76 3.10 -23.46 -0.46
CA ASN A 76 1.83 -24.15 -0.69
C ASN A 76 0.94 -24.04 0.55
N PHE A 77 -0.32 -23.68 0.38
CA PHE A 77 -1.25 -23.48 1.49
C PHE A 77 -2.70 -23.69 1.09
N PHE A 78 -3.55 -23.92 2.08
CA PHE A 78 -5.01 -23.86 1.94
C PHE A 78 -5.53 -22.50 2.39
N GLY A 79 -6.49 -21.96 1.66
CA GLY A 79 -7.01 -20.62 1.87
C GLY A 79 -7.75 -20.37 3.19
N ASN A 80 -8.11 -21.39 3.95
CA ASN A 80 -8.74 -21.33 5.28
C ASN A 80 -9.86 -20.29 5.41
N ASN A 81 -10.63 -20.09 4.35
CA ASN A 81 -11.77 -19.15 4.29
C ASN A 81 -11.41 -17.70 4.66
N LYS A 82 -10.17 -17.28 4.39
CA LYS A 82 -9.70 -15.91 4.68
C LYS A 82 -10.01 -14.96 3.54
N LYS A 83 -10.11 -13.66 3.86
CA LYS A 83 -10.28 -12.59 2.86
C LYS A 83 -9.04 -12.47 1.97
N SER A 84 -9.24 -12.04 0.73
CA SER A 84 -8.16 -11.91 -0.27
C SER A 84 -7.03 -11.00 0.20
N PHE A 85 -7.32 -9.79 0.65
CA PHE A 85 -6.30 -8.85 1.14
C PHE A 85 -5.61 -9.32 2.41
N TYR A 86 -6.34 -10.00 3.30
CA TYR A 86 -5.73 -10.62 4.47
C TYR A 86 -4.68 -11.68 4.06
N THR A 87 -5.04 -12.52 3.09
CA THR A 87 -4.13 -13.57 2.60
C THR A 87 -2.91 -12.97 1.92
N ILE A 88 -3.07 -11.94 1.08
CA ILE A 88 -1.93 -11.24 0.47
C ILE A 88 -1.00 -10.65 1.53
N ASN A 89 -1.55 -9.97 2.55
CA ASN A 89 -0.76 -9.40 3.65
C ASN A 89 -0.09 -10.48 4.52
N TRP A 90 -0.71 -11.65 4.66
CA TRP A 90 -0.08 -12.78 5.33
C TRP A 90 1.06 -13.37 4.49
N LEU A 91 0.88 -13.48 3.17
CA LEU A 91 1.91 -13.93 2.24
C LEU A 91 3.09 -12.96 2.15
N SER A 92 2.86 -11.64 2.26
CA SER A 92 3.92 -10.64 2.20
C SER A 92 4.96 -10.81 3.31
N LYS A 93 4.55 -11.30 4.48
CA LYS A 93 5.45 -11.60 5.60
C LYS A 93 6.34 -12.84 5.38
N LYS A 94 6.00 -13.67 4.38
CA LYS A 94 6.69 -14.92 4.06
C LYS A 94 7.44 -14.83 2.72
N ALA A 95 7.23 -13.77 1.98
CA ALA A 95 7.81 -13.56 0.67
C ALA A 95 9.30 -13.21 0.76
N VAL A 96 10.09 -13.84 -0.09
CA VAL A 96 11.52 -13.57 -0.25
C VAL A 96 11.78 -13.11 -1.68
N SER A 97 12.45 -11.97 -1.84
CA SER A 97 12.72 -11.39 -3.16
C SER A 97 13.64 -12.26 -4.00
N ALA A 98 13.28 -12.44 -5.28
CA ALA A 98 14.14 -13.11 -6.25
C ALA A 98 15.39 -12.28 -6.61
N LYS A 99 15.35 -10.96 -6.40
CA LYS A 99 16.47 -10.05 -6.68
C LYS A 99 17.49 -10.00 -5.54
N SER A 100 17.02 -10.20 -4.31
CA SER A 100 17.83 -10.10 -3.11
C SER A 100 18.35 -11.48 -2.70
N GLN A 101 19.54 -11.82 -3.17
CA GLN A 101 20.21 -13.08 -2.82
C GLN A 101 21.31 -12.89 -1.74
N LYS A 102 21.54 -11.66 -1.30
CA LYS A 102 22.56 -11.34 -0.29
C LYS A 102 21.95 -11.34 1.10
N LEU A 103 22.73 -11.79 2.07
CA LEU A 103 22.34 -11.78 3.48
C LEU A 103 22.05 -10.35 3.94
N GLY A 104 20.85 -10.10 4.49
CA GLY A 104 20.47 -8.80 5.01
C GLY A 104 19.74 -7.87 4.02
N GLU A 105 19.50 -8.29 2.77
CA GLU A 105 18.79 -7.48 1.77
C GLU A 105 17.27 -7.74 1.69
N SER A 106 16.72 -8.62 2.51
CA SER A 106 15.28 -8.92 2.47
C SER A 106 14.57 -8.36 3.70
N ALA A 107 14.03 -7.17 3.57
CA ALA A 107 13.22 -6.52 4.61
C ALA A 107 11.72 -6.90 4.54
N GLY A 108 11.32 -7.83 3.67
CA GLY A 108 9.94 -8.25 3.45
C GLY A 108 9.24 -7.50 2.30
N TYR A 109 7.97 -7.86 2.10
CA TYR A 109 7.13 -7.29 1.04
C TYR A 109 6.02 -6.42 1.62
N ILE A 110 5.62 -5.43 0.83
CA ILE A 110 4.45 -4.60 1.12
C ILE A 110 3.44 -4.76 -0.01
N PHE A 111 2.17 -4.91 0.37
CA PHE A 111 1.03 -4.86 -0.54
C PHE A 111 0.30 -3.54 -0.34
N TYR A 112 0.07 -2.81 -1.43
CA TYR A 112 -0.63 -1.52 -1.39
C TYR A 112 -1.35 -1.23 -2.70
N GLU A 113 -2.35 -0.36 -2.61
CA GLU A 113 -3.11 0.18 -3.73
C GLU A 113 -2.82 1.66 -3.89
N THR A 114 -2.70 2.11 -5.12
CA THR A 114 -2.60 3.53 -5.50
C THR A 114 -3.63 3.85 -6.59
N SER A 115 -3.68 5.11 -7.03
CA SER A 115 -4.48 5.50 -8.20
C SER A 115 -4.09 4.79 -9.50
N GLU A 116 -2.86 4.26 -9.57
CA GLU A 116 -2.35 3.54 -10.76
C GLU A 116 -2.70 2.05 -10.75
N GLY A 117 -2.91 1.45 -9.57
CA GLY A 117 -3.20 0.02 -9.46
C GLY A 117 -2.73 -0.62 -8.15
N PHE A 118 -2.55 -1.93 -8.21
CA PHE A 118 -2.10 -2.76 -7.09
C PHE A 118 -0.62 -3.09 -7.23
N PHE A 119 0.08 -2.99 -6.12
CA PHE A 119 1.52 -3.23 -6.05
C PHE A 119 1.85 -4.22 -4.95
N PHE A 120 2.72 -5.16 -5.27
CA PHE A 120 3.32 -6.08 -4.31
C PHE A 120 4.83 -6.07 -4.53
N LYS A 121 5.54 -5.33 -3.70
CA LYS A 121 6.97 -5.05 -3.87
C LYS A 121 7.75 -5.28 -2.60
N SER A 122 9.03 -5.65 -2.75
CA SER A 122 9.96 -5.70 -1.62
C SER A 122 10.28 -4.29 -1.13
N ILE A 123 10.55 -4.17 0.17
CA ILE A 123 10.95 -2.89 0.77
C ILE A 123 12.27 -2.43 0.15
N ASP A 124 13.19 -3.35 -0.12
CA ASP A 124 14.48 -3.06 -0.76
C ASP A 124 14.28 -2.44 -2.16
N SER A 125 13.36 -3.01 -2.95
CA SER A 125 13.02 -2.46 -4.28
C SER A 125 12.39 -1.07 -4.21
N LEU A 126 11.64 -0.77 -3.15
CA LEU A 126 11.04 0.55 -2.95
C LEU A 126 12.07 1.61 -2.51
N LEU A 127 13.10 1.20 -1.80
CA LEU A 127 14.18 2.08 -1.33
C LEU A 127 15.30 2.24 -2.37
N ASP A 128 15.36 1.40 -3.39
CA ASP A 128 16.35 1.50 -4.45
C ASP A 128 16.10 2.72 -5.34
N GLU A 129 16.89 3.75 -5.18
CA GLU A 129 16.80 4.99 -5.95
C GLU A 129 17.04 4.80 -7.47
N LYS A 130 17.73 3.75 -7.89
CA LYS A 130 17.95 3.43 -9.30
C LYS A 130 16.66 2.93 -9.96
N THR A 131 15.90 2.13 -9.22
CA THR A 131 14.63 1.58 -9.70
C THR A 131 13.46 2.55 -9.48
N ASN A 132 13.51 3.32 -8.37
CA ASN A 132 12.51 4.32 -8.02
C ASN A 132 13.18 5.67 -7.76
N PRO A 133 13.57 6.41 -8.80
CA PRO A 133 14.14 7.74 -8.61
C PRO A 133 13.12 8.66 -7.94
N PRO A 134 13.55 9.55 -7.04
CA PRO A 134 12.65 10.50 -6.38
C PRO A 134 11.95 11.37 -7.42
N LYS A 135 10.63 11.31 -7.46
CA LYS A 135 9.80 12.08 -8.39
C LYS A 135 9.75 13.58 -8.04
N LEU A 136 9.99 13.91 -6.78
CA LEU A 136 9.87 15.26 -6.27
C LEU A 136 11.02 15.56 -5.30
N LYS A 137 11.71 16.67 -5.51
CA LYS A 137 12.67 17.20 -4.54
C LYS A 137 11.95 18.21 -3.66
N LEU A 138 11.80 17.87 -2.38
CA LEU A 138 11.22 18.78 -1.40
C LEU A 138 12.32 19.54 -0.68
N LEU A 139 12.12 20.84 -0.46
CA LEU A 139 13.04 21.69 0.28
C LEU A 139 12.58 21.77 1.74
N TYR A 140 13.43 21.31 2.66
CA TYR A 140 13.25 21.59 4.08
C TYR A 140 14.05 22.82 4.45
N ASN A 141 13.36 23.86 4.87
CA ASN A 141 13.98 25.09 5.31
C ASN A 141 13.29 25.58 6.59
N GLU A 142 14.09 25.89 7.61
CA GLU A 142 13.61 26.39 8.91
C GLU A 142 13.24 27.89 8.87
N THR A 143 13.37 28.55 7.73
CA THR A 143 12.96 29.95 7.61
C THR A 143 11.47 30.14 7.88
N PRO A 144 11.08 31.17 8.65
CA PRO A 144 9.69 31.44 8.95
C PRO A 144 8.87 31.69 7.66
N ASP A 145 7.57 31.45 7.76
CA ASP A 145 6.63 31.68 6.66
C ASP A 145 6.77 33.10 6.13
N VAL A 146 7.19 33.21 4.89
CA VAL A 146 7.20 34.49 4.19
C VAL A 146 5.79 34.74 3.68
N ARG A 147 5.02 35.49 4.44
CA ARG A 147 3.73 36.01 3.98
C ARG A 147 3.97 37.24 3.14
N GLY A 148 3.79 37.16 1.83
CA GLY A 148 3.94 38.34 0.96
C GLY A 148 3.91 38.00 -0.53
N GLN A 149 3.87 39.03 -1.35
CA GLN A 149 3.69 38.95 -2.81
C GLN A 149 4.90 38.35 -3.57
N ASN A 150 6.06 38.18 -2.92
CA ASN A 150 7.28 37.64 -3.54
C ASN A 150 7.57 36.25 -2.95
N ILE A 151 6.87 35.24 -3.44
CA ILE A 151 7.16 33.84 -3.12
C ILE A 151 8.39 33.43 -3.94
N PRO A 152 9.49 32.96 -3.30
CA PRO A 152 10.66 32.50 -4.02
C PRO A 152 10.35 31.34 -4.94
N PRO A 153 11.05 31.17 -6.09
CA PRO A 153 10.92 30.02 -6.95
C PRO A 153 11.13 28.72 -6.15
N GLY A 154 10.21 27.74 -6.29
CA GLY A 154 10.26 26.47 -5.58
C GLY A 154 9.62 26.46 -4.19
N TYR A 155 8.93 27.52 -3.81
CA TYR A 155 8.21 27.59 -2.52
C TYR A 155 7.07 26.56 -2.42
N ASP A 156 6.47 26.22 -3.54
CA ASP A 156 5.50 25.13 -3.70
C ASP A 156 6.06 23.74 -3.34
N GLN A 157 7.39 23.59 -3.36
CA GLN A 157 8.10 22.37 -2.98
C GLN A 157 8.61 22.39 -1.52
N LYS A 158 8.26 23.42 -0.74
CA LYS A 158 8.68 23.56 0.65
C LYS A 158 7.92 22.61 1.57
N ILE A 159 8.63 21.94 2.45
CA ILE A 159 8.02 21.16 3.53
C ILE A 159 7.53 22.14 4.61
N LEU A 160 6.22 22.28 4.75
CA LEU A 160 5.61 23.19 5.72
C LEU A 160 5.66 22.63 7.14
N ARG A 161 5.63 21.32 7.29
CA ARG A 161 5.62 20.67 8.59
C ARG A 161 6.34 19.32 8.52
N PHE A 162 7.26 19.10 9.43
CA PHE A 162 7.90 17.81 9.66
C PHE A 162 7.46 17.28 11.03
N GLN A 163 6.91 16.08 11.06
CA GLN A 163 6.52 15.41 12.31
C GLN A 163 7.17 14.04 12.38
N LYS A 164 8.05 13.87 13.36
CA LYS A 164 8.64 12.54 13.64
C LYS A 164 7.55 11.67 14.29
N MET A 165 7.20 10.58 13.63
CA MET A 165 6.35 9.55 14.23
C MET A 165 7.15 8.77 15.28
N ASN A 166 6.43 8.13 16.21
CA ASN A 166 7.06 7.33 17.26
C ASN A 166 8.02 6.30 16.66
N ASN A 167 9.21 6.17 17.25
CA ASN A 167 10.18 5.18 16.82
C ASN A 167 9.58 3.78 16.97
N VAL A 168 9.62 3.00 15.91
CA VAL A 168 9.32 1.58 15.96
C VAL A 168 10.61 0.85 16.33
N ASN A 169 10.66 0.32 17.54
CA ASN A 169 11.77 -0.54 17.94
C ASN A 169 11.55 -1.94 17.37
N VAL A 170 12.25 -2.23 16.28
CA VAL A 170 12.12 -3.53 15.56
C VAL A 170 12.57 -4.69 16.45
N GLN A 171 13.58 -4.50 17.28
CA GLN A 171 14.07 -5.54 18.21
C GLN A 171 13.02 -5.88 19.28
N GLU A 172 12.33 -4.87 19.79
CA GLU A 172 11.26 -5.05 20.77
C GLU A 172 10.06 -5.79 20.16
N LYS A 173 9.69 -5.46 18.92
CA LYS A 173 8.66 -6.21 18.18
C LYS A 173 9.05 -7.65 17.88
N LEU A 174 10.31 -7.92 17.59
CA LEU A 174 10.80 -9.30 17.37
C LEU A 174 10.82 -10.13 18.66
N LYS A 175 10.96 -9.50 19.85
CA LYS A 175 10.87 -10.17 21.14
C LYS A 175 9.44 -10.47 21.58
N MET A 176 8.47 -9.73 21.07
CA MET A 176 7.05 -9.91 21.40
C MET A 176 6.33 -10.95 20.51
N GLY A 177 7.06 -11.58 19.58
CA GLY A 177 6.55 -12.69 18.75
C GLY A 177 5.85 -12.29 17.51
#